data_ef4a41cfeede89d457104e9ceee59736
#
_entry.id   ef4a41cfeede89d457104e9ceee59736
#
_cell.length_a   1.000
_cell.length_b   1.000
_cell.length_c   1.000
_cell.angle_alpha   90.00
_cell.angle_beta   90.00
_cell.angle_gamma   90.00
#
_symmetry.space_group_name_H-M   'P 1'
#
loop_
_entity.id
_entity.type
_entity.pdbx_description
1 polymer ?
#
loop_
_entity_poly.entity_id
_entity_poly.type
_entity_poly.pdbx_seq_one_letter_code
_entity_poly.pdbx_strand_id
1 'polypeptide(L)'
;MTDKFLKAVKDFNMISSGDSICVAVSGGADSMCLLHLLMKNRESLGITVAAAHVNHCIRGEEADRDEKYVRDYCGSHGITLHTARIDIPKIAEREGIGTEHCARNKRYEFFSTLNYSKTATAHTGSDCVETMLMNLSRGTSLHGLCSIPPVRGNIIRPLIYFTRDDTENYCRENEIDFVTDSTNLTDDYTRNKFRHSVLGLLKNINVSFEQNALRCLDSLRQDEDYLSSVTAEAFEKAYDKTGKSLSTDVLIDLHPTIAKRVLVYFFSEILHSECENKHINFFYGTLYGSGFVTLPSGIIVANRNGRIFPVRQENKNPTVCETIVFLPSDGFSGCFGSTKITAYLSDSRPTDIEKSPDTAILDADKISGKINVRARQSGDRITLAGRQCTKTLKKLFTEKKIPLEMRSQLPVFADADKIIFIPGIGISKDCMLTNKTKKFMIIKSECDKNDE
;
A
#
# COMPACT_ATOMS: atom_id res chain seq x y z
N MET A 1 -35.46 -12.73 -17.34
CA MET A 1 -34.09 -13.05 -16.95
C MET A 1 -33.08 -12.68 -18.03
N THR A 2 -33.24 -13.12 -19.27
CA THR A 2 -32.37 -12.77 -20.41
C THR A 2 -32.17 -11.25 -20.56
N ASP A 3 -33.24 -10.46 -20.49
CA ASP A 3 -33.17 -8.99 -20.62
C ASP A 3 -32.32 -8.36 -19.51
N LYS A 4 -32.43 -8.88 -18.28
CA LYS A 4 -31.64 -8.42 -17.14
C LYS A 4 -30.15 -8.72 -17.31
N PHE A 5 -29.81 -9.89 -17.89
CA PHE A 5 -28.45 -10.27 -18.27
C PHE A 5 -27.93 -9.38 -19.40
N LEU A 6 -28.66 -9.23 -20.48
CA LEU A 6 -28.27 -8.39 -21.62
C LEU A 6 -28.12 -6.92 -21.21
N LYS A 7 -28.97 -6.44 -20.30
CA LYS A 7 -28.85 -5.11 -19.70
C LYS A 7 -27.53 -4.93 -18.97
N ALA A 8 -27.13 -5.86 -18.10
CA ALA A 8 -25.86 -5.80 -17.39
C ALA A 8 -24.67 -5.82 -18.37
N VAL A 9 -24.70 -6.69 -19.37
CA VAL A 9 -23.65 -6.77 -20.41
C VAL A 9 -23.51 -5.45 -21.15
N LYS A 10 -24.61 -4.79 -21.50
CA LYS A 10 -24.63 -3.52 -22.20
C LYS A 10 -24.21 -2.34 -21.33
N ASP A 11 -24.80 -2.20 -20.13
CA ASP A 11 -24.57 -1.07 -19.24
C ASP A 11 -23.09 -0.93 -18.85
N PHE A 12 -22.39 -2.06 -18.73
CA PHE A 12 -20.98 -2.10 -18.33
C PHE A 12 -20.02 -2.48 -19.46
N ASN A 13 -20.45 -2.49 -20.72
CA ASN A 13 -19.62 -2.84 -21.88
C ASN A 13 -18.79 -4.12 -21.66
N MET A 14 -19.43 -5.17 -21.10
CA MET A 14 -18.72 -6.37 -20.67
C MET A 14 -18.23 -7.24 -21.82
N ILE A 15 -18.98 -7.28 -22.91
CA ILE A 15 -18.81 -8.24 -24.03
C ILE A 15 -18.84 -7.49 -25.35
N SER A 16 -17.92 -7.83 -26.24
CA SER A 16 -17.86 -7.37 -27.63
C SER A 16 -17.97 -8.57 -28.59
N SER A 17 -18.52 -8.34 -29.76
CA SER A 17 -18.55 -9.39 -30.80
C SER A 17 -17.11 -9.84 -31.14
N GLY A 18 -16.91 -11.14 -31.24
CA GLY A 18 -15.61 -11.76 -31.43
C GLY A 18 -14.89 -12.16 -30.12
N ASP A 19 -15.43 -11.80 -28.95
CA ASP A 19 -14.86 -12.21 -27.67
C ASP A 19 -14.88 -13.74 -27.47
N SER A 20 -13.80 -14.25 -26.89
CA SER A 20 -13.73 -15.60 -26.33
C SER A 20 -13.89 -15.53 -24.81
N ILE A 21 -14.92 -16.20 -24.27
CA ILE A 21 -15.29 -16.10 -22.85
C ILE A 21 -15.07 -17.42 -22.14
N CYS A 22 -14.25 -17.40 -21.09
CA CYS A 22 -14.11 -18.52 -20.18
C CYS A 22 -14.98 -18.29 -18.93
N VAL A 23 -15.94 -19.18 -18.69
CA VAL A 23 -16.86 -19.10 -17.53
C VAL A 23 -16.28 -19.90 -16.37
N ALA A 24 -16.09 -19.25 -15.22
CA ALA A 24 -15.70 -19.92 -13.99
C ALA A 24 -16.90 -20.68 -13.41
N VAL A 25 -16.86 -21.99 -13.45
CA VAL A 25 -17.99 -22.86 -13.05
C VAL A 25 -17.61 -23.65 -11.79
N SER A 26 -18.39 -23.44 -10.71
CA SER A 26 -18.26 -24.22 -9.47
C SER A 26 -19.21 -25.41 -9.38
N GLY A 27 -20.25 -25.44 -10.22
CA GLY A 27 -21.37 -26.36 -10.14
C GLY A 27 -22.58 -25.82 -9.38
N GLY A 28 -22.43 -24.74 -8.61
CA GLY A 28 -23.54 -24.09 -7.89
C GLY A 28 -24.45 -23.27 -8.81
N ALA A 29 -25.68 -22.98 -8.33
CA ALA A 29 -26.75 -22.32 -9.08
C ALA A 29 -26.29 -21.06 -9.86
N ASP A 30 -25.57 -20.14 -9.19
CA ASP A 30 -25.11 -18.91 -9.83
C ASP A 30 -24.19 -19.19 -11.04
N SER A 31 -23.25 -20.14 -10.90
CA SER A 31 -22.31 -20.47 -11.96
C SER A 31 -22.94 -21.23 -13.13
N MET A 32 -23.91 -22.10 -12.83
CA MET A 32 -24.66 -22.82 -13.84
C MET A 32 -25.63 -21.91 -14.60
N CYS A 33 -26.29 -20.98 -13.88
CA CYS A 33 -27.12 -19.93 -14.49
C CYS A 33 -26.28 -19.07 -15.45
N LEU A 34 -25.09 -18.61 -15.03
CA LEU A 34 -24.21 -17.81 -15.87
C LEU A 34 -23.77 -18.55 -17.14
N LEU A 35 -23.33 -19.81 -16.99
CA LEU A 35 -22.90 -20.65 -18.12
C LEU A 35 -24.05 -20.81 -19.13
N HIS A 36 -25.23 -21.16 -18.65
CA HIS A 36 -26.40 -21.36 -19.52
C HIS A 36 -26.83 -20.06 -20.22
N LEU A 37 -26.86 -18.91 -19.52
CA LEU A 37 -27.18 -17.60 -20.13
C LEU A 37 -26.21 -17.23 -21.23
N LEU A 38 -24.89 -17.42 -21.01
CA LEU A 38 -23.87 -17.14 -22.02
C LEU A 38 -23.98 -18.08 -23.22
N MET A 39 -24.22 -19.39 -23.00
CA MET A 39 -24.39 -20.36 -24.07
C MET A 39 -25.65 -20.07 -24.90
N LYS A 40 -26.78 -19.73 -24.25
CA LYS A 40 -28.03 -19.38 -24.89
C LYS A 40 -27.94 -18.13 -25.79
N ASN A 41 -27.12 -17.17 -25.39
CA ASN A 41 -26.99 -15.88 -26.09
C ASN A 41 -25.69 -15.79 -26.94
N ARG A 42 -24.89 -16.85 -27.08
CA ARG A 42 -23.59 -16.83 -27.74
C ARG A 42 -23.64 -16.36 -29.19
N GLU A 43 -24.64 -16.80 -29.94
CA GLU A 43 -24.81 -16.42 -31.35
C GLU A 43 -25.22 -14.97 -31.49
N SER A 44 -26.20 -14.50 -30.71
CA SER A 44 -26.66 -13.11 -30.74
C SER A 44 -25.57 -12.11 -30.25
N LEU A 45 -24.67 -12.54 -29.36
CA LEU A 45 -23.55 -11.74 -28.89
C LEU A 45 -22.29 -11.88 -29.78
N GLY A 46 -22.28 -12.85 -30.71
CA GLY A 46 -21.13 -13.12 -31.57
C GLY A 46 -19.89 -13.59 -30.80
N ILE A 47 -20.07 -14.47 -29.81
CA ILE A 47 -18.99 -14.90 -28.88
C ILE A 47 -18.77 -16.41 -28.94
N THR A 48 -17.56 -16.82 -28.48
CA THR A 48 -17.29 -18.20 -28.15
C THR A 48 -17.27 -18.39 -26.63
N VAL A 49 -17.76 -19.53 -26.13
CA VAL A 49 -17.88 -19.80 -24.70
C VAL A 49 -17.22 -21.13 -24.35
N ALA A 50 -16.41 -21.13 -23.32
CA ALA A 50 -15.85 -22.31 -22.68
C ALA A 50 -16.05 -22.21 -21.16
N ALA A 51 -15.95 -23.36 -20.48
CA ALA A 51 -16.03 -23.46 -19.04
C ALA A 51 -14.67 -23.74 -18.41
N ALA A 52 -14.44 -23.25 -17.20
CA ALA A 52 -13.27 -23.61 -16.38
C ALA A 52 -13.71 -23.97 -14.96
N HIS A 53 -13.27 -25.12 -14.48
CA HIS A 53 -13.54 -25.62 -13.13
C HIS A 53 -12.22 -25.84 -12.37
N VAL A 54 -12.19 -25.42 -11.10
CA VAL A 54 -11.03 -25.66 -10.22
C VAL A 54 -11.48 -26.48 -9.02
N ASN A 55 -10.96 -27.70 -8.91
CA ASN A 55 -11.08 -28.50 -7.71
C ASN A 55 -9.97 -28.11 -6.72
N HIS A 56 -10.36 -27.51 -5.62
CA HIS A 56 -9.43 -26.97 -4.62
C HIS A 56 -8.94 -28.02 -3.61
N CYS A 57 -9.38 -29.28 -3.72
CA CYS A 57 -9.05 -30.39 -2.82
C CYS A 57 -9.34 -30.11 -1.33
N ILE A 58 -10.33 -29.23 -1.02
CA ILE A 58 -10.66 -28.85 0.36
C ILE A 58 -11.69 -29.80 0.96
N ARG A 59 -12.68 -30.27 0.14
CA ARG A 59 -13.85 -31.02 0.60
C ARG A 59 -13.84 -32.50 0.22
N GLY A 60 -12.67 -33.04 -0.20
CA GLY A 60 -12.57 -34.46 -0.54
C GLY A 60 -13.59 -34.91 -1.60
N GLU A 61 -14.39 -35.94 -1.26
CA GLU A 61 -15.38 -36.55 -2.18
C GLU A 61 -16.44 -35.60 -2.70
N GLU A 62 -16.83 -34.56 -1.91
CA GLU A 62 -17.78 -33.55 -2.38
C GLU A 62 -17.19 -32.74 -3.54
N ALA A 63 -15.92 -32.34 -3.45
CA ALA A 63 -15.27 -31.60 -4.52
C ALA A 63 -15.10 -32.46 -5.80
N ASP A 64 -14.91 -33.77 -5.65
CA ASP A 64 -14.82 -34.71 -6.76
C ASP A 64 -16.19 -34.92 -7.42
N ARG A 65 -17.26 -35.00 -6.64
CA ARG A 65 -18.65 -35.04 -7.13
C ARG A 65 -18.97 -33.77 -7.93
N ASP A 66 -18.61 -32.60 -7.41
CA ASP A 66 -18.87 -31.32 -8.04
C ASP A 66 -18.10 -31.19 -9.38
N GLU A 67 -16.84 -31.60 -9.43
CA GLU A 67 -16.04 -31.67 -10.66
C GLU A 67 -16.69 -32.61 -11.68
N LYS A 68 -17.13 -33.79 -11.25
CA LYS A 68 -17.80 -34.75 -12.12
C LYS A 68 -19.08 -34.18 -12.70
N TYR A 69 -19.92 -33.53 -11.88
CA TYR A 69 -21.15 -32.90 -12.32
C TYR A 69 -20.89 -31.86 -13.41
N VAL A 70 -19.93 -30.94 -13.21
CA VAL A 70 -19.58 -29.91 -14.21
C VAL A 70 -19.06 -30.56 -15.49
N ARG A 71 -18.26 -31.64 -15.39
CA ARG A 71 -17.73 -32.37 -16.54
C ARG A 71 -18.85 -33.04 -17.35
N ASP A 72 -19.77 -33.72 -16.69
CA ASP A 72 -20.88 -34.38 -17.31
C ASP A 72 -21.84 -33.40 -18.01
N TYR A 73 -22.12 -32.27 -17.34
CA TYR A 73 -22.91 -31.17 -17.91
C TYR A 73 -22.24 -30.57 -19.15
N CYS A 74 -20.98 -30.21 -19.10
CA CYS A 74 -20.26 -29.65 -20.24
C CYS A 74 -20.18 -30.66 -21.41
N GLY A 75 -19.93 -31.92 -21.12
CA GLY A 75 -19.92 -32.99 -22.13
C GLY A 75 -21.24 -33.16 -22.86
N SER A 76 -22.37 -33.21 -22.13
CA SER A 76 -23.70 -33.35 -22.73
C SER A 76 -24.16 -32.14 -23.57
N HIS A 77 -23.59 -30.94 -23.29
CA HIS A 77 -23.92 -29.69 -24.00
C HIS A 77 -22.85 -29.26 -25.01
N GLY A 78 -21.82 -30.07 -25.26
CA GLY A 78 -20.74 -29.74 -26.21
C GLY A 78 -19.93 -28.51 -25.84
N ILE A 79 -19.76 -28.25 -24.54
CA ILE A 79 -19.00 -27.09 -24.00
C ILE A 79 -17.57 -27.52 -23.72
N THR A 80 -16.58 -26.80 -24.26
CA THR A 80 -15.18 -27.00 -23.92
C THR A 80 -14.95 -26.75 -22.45
N LEU A 81 -14.42 -27.72 -21.70
CA LEU A 81 -14.15 -27.61 -20.27
C LEU A 81 -12.65 -27.70 -19.99
N HIS A 82 -12.12 -26.71 -19.27
CA HIS A 82 -10.79 -26.73 -18.67
C HIS A 82 -10.91 -27.06 -17.18
N THR A 83 -10.12 -28.03 -16.70
CA THR A 83 -10.12 -28.39 -15.27
C THR A 83 -8.74 -28.28 -14.69
N ALA A 84 -8.66 -27.81 -13.44
CA ALA A 84 -7.44 -27.86 -12.65
C ALA A 84 -7.74 -28.47 -11.27
N ARG A 85 -6.79 -29.24 -10.76
CA ARG A 85 -6.82 -29.81 -9.42
C ARG A 85 -5.67 -29.22 -8.61
N ILE A 86 -5.98 -28.46 -7.57
CA ILE A 86 -5.00 -27.68 -6.81
C ILE A 86 -5.17 -27.97 -5.32
N ASP A 87 -4.16 -28.55 -4.68
CA ASP A 87 -4.15 -28.85 -3.25
C ASP A 87 -3.94 -27.57 -2.42
N ILE A 88 -5.04 -26.82 -2.28
CA ILE A 88 -5.03 -25.53 -1.58
C ILE A 88 -4.61 -25.66 -0.12
N PRO A 89 -5.05 -26.65 0.68
CA PRO A 89 -4.61 -26.78 2.07
C PRO A 89 -3.09 -26.83 2.21
N LYS A 90 -2.39 -27.63 1.41
CA LYS A 90 -0.93 -27.71 1.44
C LYS A 90 -0.24 -26.43 1.02
N ILE A 91 -0.79 -25.74 0.01
CA ILE A 91 -0.20 -24.47 -0.47
C ILE A 91 -0.39 -23.37 0.58
N ALA A 92 -1.58 -23.25 1.16
CA ALA A 92 -1.90 -22.27 2.17
C ALA A 92 -1.02 -22.42 3.43
N GLU A 93 -0.80 -23.66 3.87
CA GLU A 93 0.11 -23.98 4.98
C GLU A 93 1.55 -23.57 4.67
N ARG A 94 2.05 -23.94 3.48
CA ARG A 94 3.42 -23.61 3.05
C ARG A 94 3.64 -22.09 2.91
N GLU A 95 2.66 -21.36 2.40
CA GLU A 95 2.74 -19.91 2.16
C GLU A 95 2.34 -19.08 3.39
N GLY A 96 1.79 -19.69 4.44
CA GLY A 96 1.36 -19.01 5.66
C GLY A 96 0.19 -18.04 5.45
N ILE A 97 -0.69 -18.34 4.47
CA ILE A 97 -1.85 -17.50 4.12
C ILE A 97 -3.17 -18.24 4.36
N GLY A 98 -4.25 -17.48 4.53
CA GLY A 98 -5.57 -18.07 4.71
C GLY A 98 -6.04 -18.88 3.49
N THR A 99 -6.68 -20.02 3.72
CA THR A 99 -7.14 -20.98 2.70
C THR A 99 -8.02 -20.31 1.64
N GLU A 100 -8.95 -19.43 2.02
CA GLU A 100 -9.84 -18.71 1.08
C GLU A 100 -9.03 -17.77 0.17
N HIS A 101 -8.07 -17.04 0.74
CA HIS A 101 -7.20 -16.15 -0.01
C HIS A 101 -6.31 -16.93 -1.00
N CYS A 102 -5.73 -18.05 -0.56
CA CYS A 102 -4.95 -18.96 -1.39
C CYS A 102 -5.79 -19.50 -2.55
N ALA A 103 -6.97 -20.05 -2.25
CA ALA A 103 -7.90 -20.58 -3.25
C ALA A 103 -8.28 -19.55 -4.31
N ARG A 104 -8.56 -18.31 -3.87
CA ARG A 104 -8.87 -17.20 -4.77
C ARG A 104 -7.69 -16.87 -5.70
N ASN A 105 -6.49 -16.72 -5.17
CA ASN A 105 -5.29 -16.40 -5.97
C ASN A 105 -5.01 -17.47 -7.00
N LYS A 106 -4.98 -18.74 -6.58
CA LYS A 106 -4.70 -19.88 -7.45
C LYS A 106 -5.76 -20.08 -8.55
N ARG A 107 -7.02 -19.77 -8.25
CA ARG A 107 -8.11 -19.77 -9.24
C ARG A 107 -7.87 -18.74 -10.35
N TYR A 108 -7.55 -17.49 -9.99
CA TYR A 108 -7.28 -16.46 -10.98
C TYR A 108 -5.98 -16.70 -11.75
N GLU A 109 -4.95 -17.25 -11.10
CA GLU A 109 -3.73 -17.70 -11.75
C GLU A 109 -4.04 -18.73 -12.84
N PHE A 110 -4.83 -19.77 -12.53
CA PHE A 110 -5.27 -20.75 -13.51
C PHE A 110 -6.05 -20.10 -14.66
N PHE A 111 -7.04 -19.24 -14.38
CA PHE A 111 -7.80 -18.59 -15.45
C PHE A 111 -6.92 -17.76 -16.38
N SER A 112 -5.88 -17.11 -15.86
CA SER A 112 -4.95 -16.33 -16.67
C SER A 112 -4.12 -17.16 -17.64
N THR A 113 -3.93 -18.46 -17.37
CA THR A 113 -3.21 -19.38 -18.28
C THR A 113 -4.04 -19.83 -19.48
N LEU A 114 -5.35 -19.63 -19.45
CA LEU A 114 -6.28 -20.18 -20.46
C LEU A 114 -6.42 -19.31 -21.73
N ASN A 115 -5.79 -18.13 -21.77
CA ASN A 115 -5.73 -17.23 -22.93
C ASN A 115 -7.09 -16.88 -23.58
N TYR A 116 -8.14 -16.70 -22.78
CA TYR A 116 -9.42 -16.16 -23.23
C TYR A 116 -9.44 -14.62 -23.13
N SER A 117 -10.16 -13.95 -24.03
CA SER A 117 -10.28 -12.48 -23.99
C SER A 117 -10.96 -12.00 -22.72
N LYS A 118 -11.93 -12.78 -22.21
CA LYS A 118 -12.68 -12.49 -20.97
C LYS A 118 -12.83 -13.72 -20.09
N THR A 119 -12.84 -13.48 -18.78
CA THR A 119 -13.20 -14.48 -17.77
C THR A 119 -14.49 -14.04 -17.09
N ALA A 120 -15.56 -14.80 -17.24
CA ALA A 120 -16.85 -14.52 -16.61
C ALA A 120 -16.96 -15.22 -15.26
N THR A 121 -17.28 -14.48 -14.20
CA THR A 121 -17.48 -15.00 -12.85
C THR A 121 -18.91 -14.75 -12.38
N ALA A 122 -19.49 -15.69 -11.66
CA ALA A 122 -20.88 -15.71 -11.27
C ALA A 122 -21.20 -14.91 -9.99
N HIS A 123 -20.49 -13.79 -9.76
CA HIS A 123 -20.85 -12.90 -8.68
C HIS A 123 -22.18 -12.21 -8.98
N THR A 124 -23.08 -12.28 -8.00
CA THR A 124 -24.43 -11.72 -8.09
C THR A 124 -24.53 -10.36 -7.41
N GLY A 125 -25.67 -9.71 -7.60
CA GLY A 125 -26.02 -8.51 -6.84
C GLY A 125 -26.11 -8.78 -5.34
N SER A 126 -26.59 -9.96 -4.93
CA SER A 126 -26.58 -10.38 -3.53
C SER A 126 -25.17 -10.35 -2.94
N ASP A 127 -24.16 -10.84 -3.68
CA ASP A 127 -22.77 -10.79 -3.26
C ASP A 127 -22.26 -9.34 -3.14
N CYS A 128 -22.77 -8.44 -4.00
CA CYS A 128 -22.43 -7.02 -3.91
C CYS A 128 -23.01 -6.39 -2.64
N VAL A 129 -24.27 -6.68 -2.30
CA VAL A 129 -24.90 -6.17 -1.07
C VAL A 129 -24.20 -6.71 0.17
N GLU A 130 -23.87 -8.00 0.22
CA GLU A 130 -23.07 -8.60 1.29
C GLU A 130 -21.74 -7.85 1.46
N THR A 131 -21.01 -7.65 0.38
CA THR A 131 -19.69 -6.96 0.40
C THR A 131 -19.82 -5.50 0.80
N MET A 132 -20.85 -4.78 0.34
CA MET A 132 -21.14 -3.41 0.74
C MET A 132 -21.35 -3.31 2.25
N LEU A 133 -22.18 -4.18 2.83
CA LEU A 133 -22.45 -4.21 4.28
C LEU A 133 -21.19 -4.56 5.08
N MET A 134 -20.41 -5.53 4.61
CA MET A 134 -19.12 -5.88 5.24
C MET A 134 -18.14 -4.71 5.23
N ASN A 135 -18.03 -4.00 4.10
CA ASN A 135 -17.13 -2.84 3.98
C ASN A 135 -17.62 -1.68 4.85
N LEU A 136 -18.93 -1.44 4.89
CA LEU A 136 -19.54 -0.43 5.76
C LEU A 136 -19.22 -0.70 7.24
N SER A 137 -19.32 -1.95 7.68
CA SER A 137 -19.04 -2.35 9.07
C SER A 137 -17.57 -2.17 9.48
N ARG A 138 -16.64 -2.19 8.51
CA ARG A 138 -15.20 -1.98 8.72
C ARG A 138 -14.78 -0.52 8.63
N GLY A 139 -15.68 0.34 8.18
CA GLY A 139 -15.38 1.73 7.83
C GLY A 139 -14.69 1.81 6.47
N THR A 140 -15.34 2.42 5.49
CA THR A 140 -14.85 2.51 4.12
C THR A 140 -15.16 3.86 3.49
N SER A 141 -14.47 4.17 2.38
CA SER A 141 -14.80 5.28 1.51
C SER A 141 -15.88 4.89 0.48
N LEU A 142 -16.30 5.86 -0.36
CA LEU A 142 -17.22 5.63 -1.46
C LEU A 142 -16.75 4.46 -2.36
N HIS A 143 -15.46 4.42 -2.70
CA HIS A 143 -14.88 3.33 -3.50
C HIS A 143 -15.17 1.95 -2.92
N GLY A 144 -14.98 1.76 -1.63
CA GLY A 144 -15.27 0.47 -0.99
C GLY A 144 -16.78 0.18 -0.84
N LEU A 145 -17.63 1.22 -0.75
CA LEU A 145 -19.09 1.05 -0.77
C LEU A 145 -19.60 0.60 -2.13
N CYS A 146 -18.92 0.92 -3.22
CA CYS A 146 -19.23 0.41 -4.57
C CYS A 146 -19.06 -1.11 -4.70
N SER A 147 -18.49 -1.76 -3.67
CA SER A 147 -18.45 -3.22 -3.54
C SER A 147 -17.69 -3.92 -4.67
N ILE A 148 -18.26 -5.01 -5.21
CA ILE A 148 -17.67 -5.81 -6.28
C ILE A 148 -17.86 -5.08 -7.62
N PRO A 149 -16.79 -4.70 -8.36
CA PRO A 149 -16.95 -4.02 -9.63
C PRO A 149 -17.51 -4.96 -10.70
N PRO A 150 -18.41 -4.48 -11.60
CA PRO A 150 -18.95 -5.27 -12.70
C PRO A 150 -17.88 -5.78 -13.66
N VAL A 151 -16.85 -4.97 -13.91
CA VAL A 151 -15.69 -5.29 -14.76
C VAL A 151 -14.42 -4.98 -14.00
N ARG A 152 -13.42 -5.85 -14.11
CA ARG A 152 -12.05 -5.62 -13.59
C ARG A 152 -11.02 -6.24 -14.53
N GLY A 153 -10.41 -5.44 -15.37
CA GLY A 153 -9.55 -5.94 -16.44
C GLY A 153 -10.31 -6.85 -17.39
N ASN A 154 -9.87 -8.09 -17.54
CA ASN A 154 -10.55 -9.10 -18.35
C ASN A 154 -11.65 -9.89 -17.60
N ILE A 155 -11.85 -9.60 -16.31
CA ILE A 155 -12.88 -10.29 -15.51
C ILE A 155 -14.19 -9.54 -15.62
N ILE A 156 -15.26 -10.25 -16.02
CA ILE A 156 -16.62 -9.73 -16.15
C ILE A 156 -17.60 -10.46 -15.20
N ARG A 157 -18.68 -9.76 -14.79
CA ARG A 157 -19.67 -10.28 -13.84
C ARG A 157 -21.11 -10.04 -14.35
N PRO A 158 -21.55 -10.80 -15.33
CA PRO A 158 -22.82 -10.53 -15.99
C PRO A 158 -24.06 -10.71 -15.09
N LEU A 159 -23.92 -11.38 -13.93
CA LEU A 159 -25.00 -11.57 -12.96
C LEU A 159 -25.09 -10.47 -11.91
N ILE A 160 -24.38 -9.33 -12.09
CA ILE A 160 -24.28 -8.26 -11.10
C ILE A 160 -25.63 -7.63 -10.71
N TYR A 161 -26.65 -7.74 -11.54
CA TYR A 161 -28.00 -7.28 -11.25
C TYR A 161 -28.91 -8.38 -10.66
N PHE A 162 -28.45 -9.63 -10.67
CA PHE A 162 -29.26 -10.76 -10.21
C PHE A 162 -29.15 -10.93 -8.69
N THR A 163 -30.27 -11.25 -8.06
CA THR A 163 -30.24 -11.81 -6.71
C THR A 163 -29.98 -13.32 -6.77
N ARG A 164 -29.63 -13.92 -5.64
CA ARG A 164 -29.47 -15.39 -5.57
C ARG A 164 -30.77 -16.11 -5.84
N ASP A 165 -31.91 -15.57 -5.36
CA ASP A 165 -33.26 -16.10 -5.67
C ASP A 165 -33.54 -16.08 -7.19
N ASP A 166 -33.06 -15.05 -7.90
CA ASP A 166 -33.14 -14.97 -9.36
C ASP A 166 -32.42 -16.13 -10.05
N THR A 167 -31.18 -16.43 -9.63
CA THR A 167 -30.34 -17.47 -10.26
C THR A 167 -30.87 -18.87 -9.99
N GLU A 168 -31.32 -19.14 -8.76
CA GLU A 168 -31.95 -20.42 -8.40
C GLU A 168 -33.28 -20.63 -9.15
N ASN A 169 -34.13 -19.61 -9.22
CA ASN A 169 -35.39 -19.69 -9.98
C ASN A 169 -35.12 -19.91 -11.47
N TYR A 170 -34.13 -19.22 -12.03
CA TYR A 170 -33.72 -19.43 -13.41
C TYR A 170 -33.29 -20.87 -13.69
N CYS A 171 -32.48 -21.46 -12.80
CA CYS A 171 -32.06 -22.85 -12.93
C CYS A 171 -33.26 -23.81 -12.88
N ARG A 172 -34.21 -23.58 -11.95
CA ARG A 172 -35.46 -24.41 -11.86
C ARG A 172 -36.34 -24.29 -13.11
N GLU A 173 -36.53 -23.07 -13.62
CA GLU A 173 -37.35 -22.82 -14.83
C GLU A 173 -36.77 -23.43 -16.11
N ASN A 174 -35.44 -23.60 -16.16
CA ASN A 174 -34.73 -24.17 -17.32
C ASN A 174 -34.23 -25.61 -17.07
N GLU A 175 -34.71 -26.27 -16.01
CA GLU A 175 -34.40 -27.67 -15.66
C GLU A 175 -32.89 -27.92 -15.56
N ILE A 176 -32.17 -26.94 -14.99
CA ILE A 176 -30.73 -27.01 -14.76
C ILE A 176 -30.48 -27.46 -13.32
N ASP A 177 -29.96 -28.64 -13.16
CA ASP A 177 -29.52 -29.11 -11.86
C ASP A 177 -28.30 -28.28 -11.38
N PHE A 178 -28.10 -28.23 -10.08
CA PHE A 178 -26.93 -27.58 -9.48
C PHE A 178 -26.57 -28.24 -8.15
N VAL A 179 -25.32 -28.10 -7.78
CA VAL A 179 -24.80 -28.63 -6.53
C VAL A 179 -24.94 -27.59 -5.42
N THR A 180 -25.40 -28.00 -4.27
CA THR A 180 -25.42 -27.17 -3.06
C THR A 180 -24.16 -27.39 -2.25
N ASP A 181 -23.38 -26.33 -2.02
CA ASP A 181 -22.16 -26.37 -1.23
C ASP A 181 -22.52 -26.40 0.27
N SER A 182 -22.08 -27.48 0.98
CA SER A 182 -22.33 -27.66 2.41
C SER A 182 -21.74 -26.53 3.28
N THR A 183 -20.66 -25.90 2.84
CA THR A 183 -20.03 -24.78 3.55
C THR A 183 -20.87 -23.50 3.55
N ASN A 184 -21.85 -23.39 2.65
CA ASN A 184 -22.80 -22.28 2.64
C ASN A 184 -23.78 -22.34 3.83
N LEU A 185 -23.89 -23.46 4.49
CA LEU A 185 -24.84 -23.70 5.60
C LEU A 185 -24.22 -23.37 6.97
N THR A 186 -22.94 -23.09 7.07
CA THR A 186 -22.24 -22.80 8.33
C THR A 186 -21.90 -21.31 8.46
N ASP A 187 -21.98 -20.79 9.69
CA ASP A 187 -21.63 -19.38 10.00
C ASP A 187 -20.16 -19.18 10.38
N ASP A 188 -19.30 -20.12 10.02
CA ASP A 188 -17.86 -20.08 10.34
C ASP A 188 -17.14 -18.91 9.68
N TYR A 189 -17.64 -18.43 8.56
CA TYR A 189 -17.07 -17.29 7.84
C TYR A 189 -17.89 -16.02 8.07
N THR A 190 -17.19 -14.90 8.25
CA THR A 190 -17.81 -13.57 8.42
C THR A 190 -18.86 -13.27 7.34
N ARG A 191 -18.62 -13.68 6.09
CA ARG A 191 -19.54 -13.49 4.97
C ARG A 191 -20.87 -14.23 5.16
N ASN A 192 -20.83 -15.47 5.66
CA ASN A 192 -22.03 -16.25 5.94
C ASN A 192 -22.86 -15.61 7.06
N LYS A 193 -22.22 -15.05 8.09
CA LYS A 193 -22.93 -14.27 9.14
C LYS A 193 -23.67 -13.06 8.55
N PHE A 194 -23.03 -12.31 7.64
CA PHE A 194 -23.71 -11.21 6.96
C PHE A 194 -24.89 -11.70 6.11
N ARG A 195 -24.72 -12.81 5.40
CA ARG A 195 -25.76 -13.42 4.57
C ARG A 195 -26.95 -13.91 5.36
N HIS A 196 -26.73 -14.74 6.39
CA HIS A 196 -27.81 -15.40 7.12
C HIS A 196 -28.44 -14.48 8.17
N SER A 197 -27.62 -13.77 8.94
CA SER A 197 -28.12 -12.98 10.07
C SER A 197 -28.45 -11.54 9.65
N VAL A 198 -27.49 -10.80 9.09
CA VAL A 198 -27.68 -9.35 8.84
C VAL A 198 -28.65 -9.10 7.70
N LEU A 199 -28.42 -9.74 6.54
CA LEU A 199 -29.25 -9.55 5.36
C LEU A 199 -30.68 -10.08 5.61
N GLY A 200 -30.81 -11.20 6.34
CA GLY A 200 -32.10 -11.75 6.75
C GLY A 200 -32.91 -10.77 7.62
N LEU A 201 -32.27 -10.15 8.62
CA LEU A 201 -32.93 -9.12 9.44
C LEU A 201 -33.35 -7.90 8.62
N LEU A 202 -32.52 -7.43 7.70
CA LEU A 202 -32.83 -6.29 6.85
C LEU A 202 -33.97 -6.59 5.89
N LYS A 203 -34.05 -7.82 5.33
CA LYS A 203 -35.20 -8.29 4.50
C LYS A 203 -36.47 -8.40 5.32
N ASN A 204 -36.42 -8.75 6.61
CA ASN A 204 -37.58 -8.76 7.48
C ASN A 204 -38.13 -7.36 7.77
N ILE A 205 -37.27 -6.34 7.82
CA ILE A 205 -37.67 -4.93 7.96
C ILE A 205 -38.27 -4.40 6.65
N ASN A 206 -37.64 -4.74 5.54
CA ASN A 206 -38.05 -4.31 4.21
C ASN A 206 -37.81 -5.45 3.19
N VAL A 207 -38.89 -6.11 2.72
CA VAL A 207 -38.82 -7.21 1.77
C VAL A 207 -38.02 -6.82 0.51
N SER A 208 -38.12 -5.57 0.07
CA SER A 208 -37.40 -5.05 -1.10
C SER A 208 -36.00 -4.51 -0.77
N PHE A 209 -35.46 -4.81 0.42
CA PHE A 209 -34.14 -4.26 0.86
C PHE A 209 -33.03 -4.50 -0.16
N GLU A 210 -32.94 -5.73 -0.67
CA GLU A 210 -31.87 -6.12 -1.58
C GLU A 210 -31.94 -5.37 -2.93
N GLN A 211 -33.13 -5.22 -3.50
CA GLN A 211 -33.33 -4.43 -4.72
C GLN A 211 -33.05 -2.94 -4.48
N ASN A 212 -33.43 -2.42 -3.29
CA ASN A 212 -33.12 -1.03 -2.92
C ASN A 212 -31.62 -0.80 -2.76
N ALA A 213 -30.92 -1.75 -2.13
CA ALA A 213 -29.48 -1.71 -1.98
C ALA A 213 -28.75 -1.78 -3.34
N LEU A 214 -29.24 -2.60 -4.29
CA LEU A 214 -28.69 -2.65 -5.64
C LEU A 214 -28.89 -1.32 -6.39
N ARG A 215 -30.04 -0.68 -6.25
CA ARG A 215 -30.25 0.67 -6.84
C ARG A 215 -29.34 1.72 -6.22
N CYS A 216 -29.14 1.66 -4.90
CA CYS A 216 -28.17 2.52 -4.20
C CYS A 216 -26.73 2.28 -4.73
N LEU A 217 -26.34 1.02 -4.88
CA LEU A 217 -25.04 0.65 -5.45
C LEU A 217 -24.83 1.21 -6.86
N ASP A 218 -25.84 1.18 -7.72
CA ASP A 218 -25.74 1.74 -9.06
C ASP A 218 -25.50 3.26 -9.03
N SER A 219 -26.20 3.99 -8.14
CA SER A 219 -25.98 5.43 -7.97
C SER A 219 -24.56 5.72 -7.44
N LEU A 220 -24.13 4.98 -6.41
CA LEU A 220 -22.78 5.13 -5.84
C LEU A 220 -21.69 4.83 -6.87
N ARG A 221 -21.90 3.86 -7.76
CA ARG A 221 -20.95 3.53 -8.84
C ARG A 221 -20.84 4.66 -9.86
N GLN A 222 -21.96 5.30 -10.23
CA GLN A 222 -21.96 6.43 -11.14
C GLN A 222 -21.18 7.62 -10.55
N ASP A 223 -21.40 7.92 -9.26
CA ASP A 223 -20.67 8.96 -8.56
C ASP A 223 -19.17 8.63 -8.46
N GLU A 224 -18.83 7.38 -8.15
CA GLU A 224 -17.46 6.89 -8.09
C GLU A 224 -16.75 6.95 -9.45
N ASP A 225 -17.42 6.58 -10.53
CA ASP A 225 -16.90 6.63 -11.89
C ASP A 225 -16.55 8.06 -12.29
N TYR A 226 -17.46 9.00 -12.03
CA TYR A 226 -17.21 10.42 -12.24
C TYR A 226 -16.02 10.93 -11.44
N LEU A 227 -15.99 10.66 -10.13
CA LEU A 227 -14.89 11.07 -9.27
C LEU A 227 -13.56 10.43 -9.66
N SER A 228 -13.59 9.20 -10.14
CA SER A 228 -12.40 8.50 -10.64
C SER A 228 -11.87 9.11 -11.93
N SER A 229 -12.76 9.50 -12.88
CA SER A 229 -12.34 10.18 -14.10
C SER A 229 -11.71 11.54 -13.81
N VAL A 230 -12.33 12.35 -12.95
CA VAL A 230 -11.77 13.65 -12.51
C VAL A 230 -10.43 13.47 -11.78
N THR A 231 -10.32 12.39 -10.98
CA THR A 231 -9.07 12.06 -10.27
C THR A 231 -7.96 11.71 -11.25
N ALA A 232 -8.26 10.91 -12.30
CA ALA A 232 -7.29 10.53 -13.31
C ALA A 232 -6.76 11.75 -14.10
N GLU A 233 -7.64 12.66 -14.50
CA GLU A 233 -7.25 13.91 -15.15
C GLU A 233 -6.37 14.79 -14.25
N ALA A 234 -6.73 14.90 -12.97
CA ALA A 234 -5.96 15.66 -11.99
C ALA A 234 -4.59 15.01 -11.72
N PHE A 235 -4.54 13.67 -11.68
CA PHE A 235 -3.32 12.93 -11.50
C PHE A 235 -2.34 13.16 -12.67
N GLU A 236 -2.79 13.08 -13.92
CA GLU A 236 -1.94 13.35 -15.11
C GLU A 236 -1.35 14.77 -15.10
N LYS A 237 -2.08 15.76 -14.54
CA LYS A 237 -1.58 17.13 -14.38
C LYS A 237 -0.57 17.27 -13.24
N ALA A 238 -0.74 16.51 -12.17
CA ALA A 238 0.09 16.60 -10.97
C ALA A 238 1.34 15.72 -11.04
N TYR A 239 1.31 14.62 -11.80
CA TYR A 239 2.32 13.57 -11.75
C TYR A 239 3.47 13.80 -12.75
N ASP A 240 4.67 13.86 -12.21
CA ASP A 240 5.92 13.84 -12.98
C ASP A 240 6.48 12.41 -13.07
N LYS A 241 6.38 11.82 -14.27
CA LYS A 241 6.87 10.45 -14.54
C LYS A 241 8.38 10.31 -14.34
N THR A 242 9.15 11.35 -14.67
CA THR A 242 10.62 11.34 -14.57
C THR A 242 11.09 11.28 -13.15
N GLY A 243 10.53 12.13 -12.30
CA GLY A 243 10.86 12.22 -10.88
C GLY A 243 10.04 11.26 -9.98
N LYS A 244 9.05 10.53 -10.54
CA LYS A 244 8.06 9.77 -9.76
C LYS A 244 7.49 10.61 -8.62
N SER A 245 7.08 11.84 -8.90
CA SER A 245 6.65 12.80 -7.88
C SER A 245 5.33 13.48 -8.24
N LEU A 246 4.59 13.94 -7.21
CA LEU A 246 3.40 14.77 -7.38
C LEU A 246 3.74 16.24 -7.06
N SER A 247 3.24 17.17 -7.87
CA SER A 247 3.30 18.60 -7.60
C SER A 247 2.29 18.99 -6.51
N THR A 248 2.75 19.62 -5.43
CA THR A 248 1.85 20.14 -4.37
C THR A 248 1.06 21.33 -4.84
N ASP A 249 1.60 22.16 -5.74
CA ASP A 249 0.90 23.36 -6.25
C ASP A 249 -0.38 22.96 -7.00
N VAL A 250 -0.29 21.91 -7.84
CA VAL A 250 -1.48 21.37 -8.51
C VAL A 250 -2.47 20.80 -7.49
N LEU A 251 -2.01 20.10 -6.45
CA LEU A 251 -2.89 19.51 -5.44
C LEU A 251 -3.62 20.56 -4.58
N ILE A 252 -2.98 21.71 -4.35
CA ILE A 252 -3.53 22.82 -3.56
C ILE A 252 -4.76 23.43 -4.26
N ASP A 253 -4.72 23.50 -5.58
CA ASP A 253 -5.81 24.10 -6.40
C ASP A 253 -6.99 23.14 -6.59
N LEU A 254 -6.85 21.86 -6.22
CA LEU A 254 -7.90 20.87 -6.36
C LEU A 254 -8.90 20.91 -5.19
N HIS A 255 -10.13 20.49 -5.47
CA HIS A 255 -11.07 20.20 -4.38
C HIS A 255 -10.47 19.15 -3.43
N PRO A 256 -10.63 19.30 -2.08
CA PRO A 256 -10.04 18.37 -1.09
C PRO A 256 -10.26 16.89 -1.37
N THR A 257 -11.45 16.53 -1.83
CA THR A 257 -11.79 15.14 -2.20
C THR A 257 -10.91 14.64 -3.33
N ILE A 258 -10.68 15.44 -4.38
CA ILE A 258 -9.88 15.02 -5.54
C ILE A 258 -8.40 14.97 -5.17
N ALA A 259 -7.89 15.98 -4.45
CA ALA A 259 -6.50 15.98 -3.98
C ALA A 259 -6.18 14.72 -3.15
N LYS A 260 -7.06 14.35 -2.22
CA LYS A 260 -6.89 13.13 -1.41
C LYS A 260 -6.96 11.86 -2.26
N ARG A 261 -7.82 11.79 -3.28
CA ARG A 261 -7.90 10.66 -4.21
C ARG A 261 -6.64 10.54 -5.07
N VAL A 262 -6.08 11.65 -5.53
CA VAL A 262 -4.79 11.68 -6.25
C VAL A 262 -3.67 11.11 -5.37
N LEU A 263 -3.62 11.48 -4.08
CA LEU A 263 -2.67 10.90 -3.12
C LEU A 263 -2.87 9.38 -2.95
N VAL A 264 -4.13 8.92 -2.79
CA VAL A 264 -4.42 7.47 -2.70
C VAL A 264 -3.95 6.76 -3.96
N TYR A 265 -4.29 7.28 -5.15
CA TYR A 265 -3.88 6.70 -6.44
C TYR A 265 -2.35 6.63 -6.56
N PHE A 266 -1.64 7.69 -6.19
CA PHE A 266 -0.18 7.72 -6.21
C PHE A 266 0.43 6.63 -5.30
N PHE A 267 -0.09 6.47 -4.09
CA PHE A 267 0.45 5.47 -3.17
C PHE A 267 0.13 4.04 -3.59
N SER A 268 -1.10 3.77 -4.07
CA SER A 268 -1.49 2.42 -4.46
C SER A 268 -0.94 2.00 -5.82
N GLU A 269 -1.11 2.83 -6.84
CA GLU A 269 -0.80 2.44 -8.23
C GLU A 269 0.66 2.71 -8.61
N ILE A 270 1.27 3.79 -8.11
CA ILE A 270 2.64 4.15 -8.48
C ILE A 270 3.66 3.57 -7.50
N LEU A 271 3.36 3.62 -6.20
CA LEU A 271 4.27 3.12 -5.17
C LEU A 271 3.95 1.68 -4.74
N HIS A 272 2.85 1.10 -5.24
CA HIS A 272 2.39 -0.25 -4.88
C HIS A 272 2.34 -0.49 -3.37
N SER A 273 1.87 0.52 -2.64
CA SER A 273 1.81 0.52 -1.18
C SER A 273 0.39 0.79 -0.70
N GLU A 274 -0.06 -0.01 0.24
CA GLU A 274 -1.28 0.31 0.98
C GLU A 274 -1.08 1.62 1.76
N CYS A 275 -2.15 2.40 1.89
CA CYS A 275 -2.14 3.62 2.69
C CYS A 275 -3.39 3.71 3.56
N GLU A 276 -3.20 4.21 4.77
CA GLU A 276 -4.27 4.49 5.71
C GLU A 276 -4.68 5.97 5.62
N ASN A 277 -5.90 6.28 6.06
CA ASN A 277 -6.40 7.66 6.11
C ASN A 277 -5.46 8.64 6.84
N LYS A 278 -4.73 8.17 7.86
CA LYS A 278 -3.74 9.01 8.56
C LYS A 278 -2.61 9.48 7.65
N HIS A 279 -2.16 8.65 6.71
CA HIS A 279 -1.11 9.01 5.74
C HIS A 279 -1.62 10.04 4.75
N ILE A 280 -2.84 9.84 4.23
CA ILE A 280 -3.47 10.78 3.29
C ILE A 280 -3.70 12.14 3.95
N ASN A 281 -4.27 12.15 5.17
CA ASN A 281 -4.52 13.40 5.90
C ASN A 281 -3.23 14.12 6.28
N PHE A 282 -2.15 13.38 6.59
CA PHE A 282 -0.84 13.97 6.82
C PHE A 282 -0.33 14.73 5.59
N PHE A 283 -0.28 14.08 4.42
CA PHE A 283 0.19 14.74 3.19
C PHE A 283 -0.72 15.88 2.76
N TYR A 284 -2.03 15.70 2.85
CA TYR A 284 -2.97 16.78 2.56
C TYR A 284 -2.77 17.97 3.51
N GLY A 285 -2.55 17.74 4.80
CA GLY A 285 -2.27 18.79 5.78
C GLY A 285 -0.90 19.46 5.64
N THR A 286 0.03 18.84 4.94
CA THR A 286 1.39 19.37 4.73
C THR A 286 1.63 19.91 3.31
N LEU A 287 0.57 20.11 2.49
CA LEU A 287 0.72 20.60 1.13
C LEU A 287 1.47 21.93 1.05
N TYR A 288 1.25 22.84 2.01
CA TYR A 288 1.93 24.14 2.11
C TYR A 288 3.27 24.09 2.87
N GLY A 289 3.76 22.92 3.20
CA GLY A 289 4.93 22.77 4.05
C GLY A 289 5.84 21.62 3.61
N SER A 290 6.46 21.02 4.58
CA SER A 290 7.31 19.83 4.36
C SER A 290 7.07 18.78 5.41
N GLY A 291 7.32 17.52 5.08
CA GLY A 291 7.19 16.42 6.01
C GLY A 291 7.52 15.08 5.35
N PHE A 292 7.54 14.03 6.13
CA PHE A 292 7.71 12.67 5.61
C PHE A 292 6.93 11.67 6.44
N VAL A 293 6.55 10.56 5.83
CA VAL A 293 5.86 9.44 6.46
C VAL A 293 6.41 8.14 5.89
N THR A 294 6.47 7.11 6.73
CA THR A 294 6.75 5.74 6.28
C THR A 294 5.42 5.03 6.06
N LEU A 295 5.18 4.55 4.84
CA LEU A 295 4.02 3.75 4.48
C LEU A 295 4.14 2.32 5.05
N PRO A 296 3.04 1.55 5.15
CA PRO A 296 3.06 0.16 5.64
C PRO A 296 4.04 -0.76 4.92
N SER A 297 4.27 -0.53 3.62
CA SER A 297 5.27 -1.24 2.81
C SER A 297 6.74 -0.93 3.16
N GLY A 298 6.99 -0.02 4.11
CA GLY A 298 8.33 0.47 4.44
C GLY A 298 8.85 1.57 3.52
N ILE A 299 8.12 1.97 2.49
CA ILE A 299 8.48 3.08 1.61
C ILE A 299 8.36 4.40 2.38
N ILE A 300 9.44 5.17 2.40
CA ILE A 300 9.42 6.53 2.94
C ILE A 300 8.99 7.46 1.82
N VAL A 301 7.96 8.27 2.09
CA VAL A 301 7.51 9.34 1.17
C VAL A 301 7.76 10.67 1.85
N ALA A 302 8.31 11.63 1.12
CA ALA A 302 8.57 12.99 1.61
C ALA A 302 7.78 14.01 0.80
N ASN A 303 7.40 15.11 1.46
CA ASN A 303 6.97 16.35 0.84
C ASN A 303 8.03 17.41 1.08
N ARG A 304 8.69 17.88 0.01
CA ARG A 304 9.71 18.95 0.04
C ARG A 304 9.68 19.73 -1.27
N ASN A 305 9.96 21.03 -1.17
CA ASN A 305 10.13 21.91 -2.34
C ASN A 305 8.96 21.82 -3.33
N GLY A 306 7.72 21.77 -2.83
CA GLY A 306 6.54 21.70 -3.69
C GLY A 306 6.29 20.32 -4.35
N ARG A 307 6.94 19.24 -3.87
CA ARG A 307 6.80 17.90 -4.45
C ARG A 307 6.66 16.82 -3.40
N ILE A 308 5.78 15.86 -3.68
CA ILE A 308 5.62 14.62 -2.90
C ILE A 308 6.25 13.48 -3.72
N PHE A 309 7.23 12.79 -3.15
CA PHE A 309 8.00 11.74 -3.83
C PHE A 309 8.46 10.65 -2.88
N PRO A 310 8.64 9.41 -3.38
CA PRO A 310 9.26 8.36 -2.60
C PRO A 310 10.75 8.67 -2.40
N VAL A 311 11.18 8.67 -1.16
CA VAL A 311 12.61 8.75 -0.85
C VAL A 311 13.20 7.40 -1.25
N ARG A 312 14.02 7.39 -2.31
CA ARG A 312 14.80 6.21 -2.63
C ARG A 312 15.65 5.90 -1.40
N GLN A 313 15.39 4.78 -0.76
CA GLN A 313 16.46 4.12 -0.04
C GLN A 313 17.44 3.71 -1.14
N GLU A 314 18.33 4.63 -1.53
CA GLU A 314 19.53 4.13 -2.14
C GLU A 314 20.05 3.09 -1.13
N ASN A 315 20.21 1.84 -1.59
CA ASN A 315 21.13 0.89 -0.99
C ASN A 315 22.54 1.46 -1.16
N LYS A 316 22.76 2.67 -0.68
CA LYS A 316 24.02 3.00 -0.14
C LYS A 316 24.08 2.06 1.08
N ASN A 317 24.75 0.94 0.94
CA ASN A 317 25.60 0.50 2.04
C ASN A 317 25.99 1.81 2.73
N PRO A 318 25.56 2.06 4.01
CA PRO A 318 25.93 3.30 4.65
C PRO A 318 27.39 3.41 4.28
N THR A 319 27.76 4.50 3.58
CA THR A 319 29.18 4.78 3.39
C THR A 319 29.62 4.78 4.82
N VAL A 320 30.23 3.69 5.25
CA VAL A 320 30.75 3.57 6.61
C VAL A 320 31.82 4.63 6.57
N CYS A 321 31.42 5.84 7.00
CA CYS A 321 32.41 6.90 7.14
C CYS A 321 33.41 6.30 8.09
N GLU A 322 34.59 5.99 7.58
CA GLU A 322 35.64 5.41 8.38
C GLU A 322 35.87 6.29 9.59
N THR A 323 35.97 5.67 10.74
CA THR A 323 36.24 6.41 11.97
C THR A 323 37.60 7.07 11.84
N ILE A 324 37.59 8.39 11.86
CA ILE A 324 38.84 9.17 11.87
C ILE A 324 39.30 9.30 13.29
N VAL A 325 40.58 9.01 13.53
CA VAL A 325 41.20 9.12 14.86
C VAL A 325 42.43 10.01 14.79
N PHE A 326 42.51 11.05 15.61
CA PHE A 326 43.65 11.92 15.68
C PHE A 326 43.95 12.36 17.12
N LEU A 327 45.20 12.72 17.37
CA LEU A 327 45.60 13.34 18.66
C LEU A 327 45.33 14.84 18.57
N PRO A 328 44.84 15.48 19.65
CA PRO A 328 44.69 16.94 19.69
C PRO A 328 45.95 17.70 19.32
N SER A 329 47.15 17.17 19.73
CA SER A 329 48.48 17.77 19.46
C SER A 329 48.83 17.83 17.97
N ASP A 330 48.37 16.87 17.18
CA ASP A 330 48.78 16.71 15.78
C ASP A 330 47.89 17.55 14.82
N GLY A 331 46.74 18.00 15.33
CA GLY A 331 45.71 18.63 14.51
C GLY A 331 45.13 17.65 13.52
N PHE A 332 44.17 18.11 12.75
CA PHE A 332 43.54 17.31 11.68
C PHE A 332 42.98 18.21 10.59
N SER A 333 43.15 17.82 9.33
CA SER A 333 42.45 18.39 8.18
C SER A 333 42.09 17.28 7.23
N GLY A 334 40.78 17.09 6.98
CA GLY A 334 40.28 16.03 6.12
C GLY A 334 38.76 16.07 6.01
N CYS A 335 38.15 15.00 5.44
CA CYS A 335 36.71 14.93 5.23
C CYS A 335 36.12 13.73 5.96
N PHE A 336 34.96 13.92 6.55
CA PHE A 336 34.08 12.86 7.04
C PHE A 336 32.78 12.86 6.21
N GLY A 337 32.64 11.92 5.28
CA GLY A 337 31.64 11.99 4.24
C GLY A 337 31.81 13.24 3.37
N SER A 338 30.77 14.05 3.25
CA SER A 338 30.78 15.34 2.54
C SER A 338 31.19 16.54 3.44
N THR A 339 31.50 16.30 4.72
CA THR A 339 31.83 17.36 5.68
C THR A 339 33.34 17.50 5.79
N LYS A 340 33.87 18.65 5.39
CA LYS A 340 35.29 19.01 5.60
C LYS A 340 35.48 19.40 7.06
N ILE A 341 36.49 18.83 7.69
CA ILE A 341 36.81 19.03 9.10
C ILE A 341 38.22 19.58 9.22
N THR A 342 38.38 20.64 10.00
CA THR A 342 39.69 21.16 10.40
C THR A 342 39.71 21.29 11.93
N ALA A 343 40.72 20.71 12.55
CA ALA A 343 40.89 20.73 13.99
C ALA A 343 42.35 21.05 14.37
N TYR A 344 42.56 21.97 15.32
CA TYR A 344 43.90 22.37 15.75
C TYR A 344 43.89 22.94 17.18
N LEU A 345 45.05 22.92 17.82
CA LEU A 345 45.29 23.54 19.14
C LEU A 345 45.75 24.98 19.02
N SER A 346 45.39 25.80 20.00
CA SER A 346 45.84 27.16 20.17
C SER A 346 46.17 27.43 21.66
N ASP A 347 47.28 28.10 21.91
CA ASP A 347 47.68 28.53 23.28
C ASP A 347 47.04 29.88 23.67
N SER A 348 46.38 30.55 22.74
CA SER A 348 45.63 31.77 22.98
C SER A 348 44.18 31.62 22.62
N ARG A 349 43.31 32.33 23.34
CA ARG A 349 41.89 32.34 23.02
C ARG A 349 41.64 33.00 21.66
N PRO A 350 41.10 32.30 20.69
CA PRO A 350 40.82 32.90 19.36
C PRO A 350 39.79 34.04 19.48
N THR A 351 40.16 35.22 18.99
CA THR A 351 39.28 36.41 18.94
C THR A 351 38.52 36.53 17.62
N ASP A 352 39.07 35.95 16.54
CA ASP A 352 38.61 36.14 15.16
C ASP A 352 37.83 34.96 14.59
N ILE A 353 37.37 34.04 15.45
CA ILE A 353 36.52 32.92 15.01
C ILE A 353 35.08 33.31 15.13
N GLU A 354 34.40 33.37 13.98
CA GLU A 354 32.96 33.60 13.87
C GLU A 354 32.21 32.50 14.63
N LYS A 355 31.30 32.91 15.51
CA LYS A 355 30.43 31.95 16.25
C LYS A 355 29.43 31.30 15.30
N SER A 356 29.78 30.10 14.82
CA SER A 356 28.89 29.28 14.00
C SER A 356 28.51 28.02 14.79
N PRO A 357 27.31 27.48 14.57
CA PRO A 357 26.92 26.16 15.09
C PRO A 357 27.83 25.02 14.65
N ASP A 358 28.58 25.23 13.57
CA ASP A 358 29.48 24.28 12.96
C ASP A 358 30.96 24.48 13.41
N THR A 359 31.17 25.40 14.34
CA THR A 359 32.48 25.66 14.93
C THR A 359 32.43 25.49 16.44
N ALA A 360 33.39 24.73 16.99
CA ALA A 360 33.53 24.52 18.40
C ALA A 360 34.89 25.04 18.90
N ILE A 361 34.90 25.70 20.06
CA ILE A 361 36.11 26.02 20.85
C ILE A 361 35.93 25.30 22.17
N LEU A 362 36.80 24.32 22.43
CA LEU A 362 36.76 23.45 23.59
C LEU A 362 37.97 23.65 24.49
N ASP A 363 37.82 23.35 25.75
CA ASP A 363 38.95 23.28 26.72
C ASP A 363 39.74 22.00 26.43
N ALA A 364 40.95 22.19 25.84
CA ALA A 364 41.80 21.07 25.44
C ALA A 364 42.35 20.29 26.63
N ASP A 365 42.47 20.92 27.81
CA ASP A 365 42.95 20.26 29.02
C ASP A 365 41.93 19.24 29.58
N LYS A 366 40.70 19.28 29.10
CA LYS A 366 39.63 18.33 29.45
C LYS A 366 39.47 17.19 28.47
N ILE A 367 40.23 17.18 27.38
CA ILE A 367 40.27 16.11 26.39
C ILE A 367 41.46 15.22 26.72
N SER A 368 41.22 14.01 27.18
CA SER A 368 42.26 13.17 27.77
C SER A 368 42.87 12.17 26.79
N GLY A 369 42.34 12.01 25.61
CA GLY A 369 42.77 10.97 24.67
C GLY A 369 42.75 11.37 23.21
N LYS A 370 42.58 10.37 22.35
CA LYS A 370 42.39 10.54 20.91
C LYS A 370 40.97 10.98 20.63
N ILE A 371 40.84 11.95 19.74
CA ILE A 371 39.52 12.34 19.24
C ILE A 371 39.11 11.38 18.13
N ASN A 372 37.96 10.75 18.31
CA ASN A 372 37.33 9.90 17.32
C ASN A 372 36.23 10.69 16.63
N VAL A 373 36.29 10.82 15.31
CA VAL A 373 35.19 11.35 14.47
C VAL A 373 34.53 10.19 13.83
N ARG A 374 33.25 9.98 14.18
CA ARG A 374 32.51 8.81 13.76
C ARG A 374 31.02 9.11 13.55
N ALA A 375 30.29 8.23 12.89
CA ALA A 375 28.85 8.25 12.90
C ALA A 375 28.32 7.98 14.32
N ARG A 376 27.06 8.39 14.58
CA ARG A 376 26.41 8.08 15.86
C ARG A 376 26.30 6.58 16.09
N GLN A 377 26.44 6.17 17.34
CA GLN A 377 26.24 4.79 17.79
C GLN A 377 24.98 4.65 18.66
N SER A 378 24.51 3.41 18.80
CA SER A 378 23.40 3.12 19.71
C SER A 378 23.86 3.37 21.16
N GLY A 379 23.04 4.10 21.93
CA GLY A 379 23.40 4.45 23.31
C GLY A 379 24.12 5.78 23.49
N ASP A 380 24.59 6.43 22.42
CA ASP A 380 25.25 7.75 22.49
C ASP A 380 24.41 8.79 23.23
N ARG A 381 25.04 9.48 24.19
CA ARG A 381 24.40 10.51 25.04
C ARG A 381 25.31 11.72 25.15
N ILE A 382 24.72 12.90 25.28
CA ILE A 382 25.43 14.17 25.50
C ILE A 382 24.64 15.07 26.44
N THR A 383 25.36 15.79 27.30
CA THR A 383 24.84 16.95 28.04
C THR A 383 25.37 18.20 27.33
N LEU A 384 24.51 18.92 26.64
CA LEU A 384 24.91 20.14 25.92
C LEU A 384 25.26 21.28 26.88
N ALA A 385 26.21 22.11 26.47
CA ALA A 385 26.54 23.37 27.14
C ALA A 385 25.29 24.22 27.37
N GLY A 386 25.14 24.78 28.57
CA GLY A 386 23.98 25.56 28.99
C GLY A 386 22.74 24.75 29.33
N ARG A 387 22.80 23.39 29.29
CA ARG A 387 21.72 22.50 29.73
C ARG A 387 22.14 21.62 30.91
N GLN A 388 21.16 21.24 31.73
CA GLN A 388 21.41 20.35 32.88
C GLN A 388 21.02 18.90 32.64
N CYS A 389 20.38 18.58 31.53
CA CYS A 389 19.87 17.24 31.24
C CYS A 389 20.68 16.54 30.16
N THR A 390 21.02 15.27 30.42
CA THR A 390 21.66 14.38 29.43
C THR A 390 20.58 13.81 28.50
N LYS A 391 20.80 13.87 27.20
CA LYS A 391 19.90 13.33 26.19
C LYS A 391 20.61 12.32 25.29
N THR A 392 19.85 11.31 24.83
CA THR A 392 20.35 10.41 23.79
C THR A 392 20.42 11.15 22.46
N LEU A 393 21.41 10.84 21.62
CA LEU A 393 21.51 11.46 20.29
C LEU A 393 20.29 11.20 19.43
N LYS A 394 19.65 10.02 19.56
CA LYS A 394 18.37 9.71 18.87
C LYS A 394 17.30 10.77 19.19
N LYS A 395 17.10 11.09 20.47
CA LYS A 395 16.11 12.09 20.91
C LYS A 395 16.50 13.49 20.50
N LEU A 396 17.79 13.83 20.61
CA LEU A 396 18.31 15.14 20.25
C LEU A 396 18.20 15.43 18.76
N PHE A 397 18.51 14.46 17.89
CA PHE A 397 18.33 14.59 16.43
C PHE A 397 16.87 14.76 16.03
N THR A 398 15.96 14.09 16.74
CA THR A 398 14.51 14.27 16.53
C THR A 398 14.03 15.67 16.94
N GLU A 399 14.48 16.17 18.10
CA GLU A 399 14.16 17.53 18.56
C GLU A 399 14.71 18.62 17.62
N LYS A 400 15.87 18.37 17.04
CA LYS A 400 16.52 19.27 16.07
C LYS A 400 16.03 19.07 14.64
N LYS A 401 15.04 18.18 14.44
CA LYS A 401 14.43 17.85 13.13
C LYS A 401 15.46 17.41 12.07
N ILE A 402 16.54 16.74 12.48
CA ILE A 402 17.56 16.21 11.57
C ILE A 402 16.97 15.02 10.82
N PRO A 403 16.96 15.04 9.47
CA PRO A 403 16.46 13.94 8.65
C PRO A 403 17.19 12.62 8.94
N LEU A 404 16.46 11.49 8.83
CA LEU A 404 17.01 10.16 9.15
C LEU A 404 18.25 9.82 8.32
N GLU A 405 18.22 10.15 7.04
CA GLU A 405 19.29 9.94 6.08
C GLU A 405 20.57 10.71 6.42
N MET A 406 20.45 11.89 7.04
CA MET A 406 21.61 12.70 7.43
C MET A 406 22.22 12.28 8.77
N ARG A 407 21.49 11.51 9.59
CA ARG A 407 21.94 11.15 10.95
C ARG A 407 23.15 10.23 10.98
N SER A 408 23.37 9.45 9.94
CA SER A 408 24.53 8.58 9.78
C SER A 408 25.73 9.28 9.15
N GLN A 409 25.51 10.42 8.51
CA GLN A 409 26.55 11.22 7.86
C GLN A 409 27.06 12.36 8.74
N LEU A 410 26.33 12.69 9.82
CA LEU A 410 26.71 13.76 10.73
C LEU A 410 27.92 13.33 11.58
N PRO A 411 29.06 14.03 11.54
CA PRO A 411 30.22 13.68 12.35
C PRO A 411 29.93 13.90 13.83
N VAL A 412 30.22 12.90 14.64
CA VAL A 412 30.19 12.95 16.10
C VAL A 412 31.63 12.90 16.59
N PHE A 413 32.08 13.97 17.26
CA PHE A 413 33.39 14.06 17.86
C PHE A 413 33.33 13.50 19.28
N ALA A 414 34.13 12.49 19.56
CA ALA A 414 34.19 11.83 20.86
C ALA A 414 35.63 11.67 21.37
N ASP A 415 35.85 11.88 22.67
CA ASP A 415 37.03 11.47 23.42
C ASP A 415 36.70 10.16 24.15
N ALA A 416 37.27 9.06 23.69
CA ALA A 416 36.81 7.71 24.02
C ALA A 416 35.31 7.57 23.83
N ASP A 417 34.55 7.29 24.90
CA ASP A 417 33.08 7.13 24.86
C ASP A 417 32.32 8.44 25.14
N LYS A 418 33.00 9.55 25.40
CA LYS A 418 32.37 10.83 25.73
C LYS A 418 32.28 11.72 24.51
N ILE A 419 31.07 12.08 24.14
CA ILE A 419 30.84 13.02 23.03
C ILE A 419 31.25 14.43 23.48
N ILE A 420 32.12 15.06 22.69
CA ILE A 420 32.65 16.41 22.96
C ILE A 420 32.00 17.49 22.11
N PHE A 421 31.67 17.17 20.85
CA PHE A 421 31.07 18.12 19.92
C PHE A 421 30.27 17.43 18.84
N ILE A 422 29.18 18.06 18.36
CA ILE A 422 28.42 17.67 17.19
C ILE A 422 28.07 18.93 16.39
N PRO A 423 28.53 19.05 15.13
CA PRO A 423 28.23 20.20 14.26
C PRO A 423 26.69 20.43 14.13
N GLY A 424 26.31 21.69 14.07
CA GLY A 424 24.90 22.09 14.02
C GLY A 424 24.10 21.89 15.31
N ILE A 425 24.67 21.19 16.32
CA ILE A 425 23.99 20.88 17.58
C ILE A 425 24.61 21.56 18.77
N GLY A 426 25.93 21.39 18.94
CA GLY A 426 26.67 22.09 19.99
C GLY A 426 27.74 21.25 20.72
N ILE A 427 28.39 21.85 21.71
CA ILE A 427 29.45 21.27 22.49
C ILE A 427 28.95 20.62 23.77
N SER A 428 29.69 19.63 24.28
CA SER A 428 29.47 19.05 25.61
C SER A 428 29.73 20.04 26.72
N LYS A 429 28.94 19.97 27.79
CA LYS A 429 29.13 20.71 29.03
C LYS A 429 30.51 20.43 29.63
N ASP A 430 30.98 19.18 29.49
CA ASP A 430 32.24 18.74 30.11
C ASP A 430 33.48 19.40 29.48
N CYS A 431 33.39 19.81 28.20
CA CYS A 431 34.50 20.45 27.46
C CYS A 431 34.32 21.97 27.31
N MET A 432 33.43 22.58 28.08
CA MET A 432 33.25 24.03 28.06
C MET A 432 34.50 24.75 28.58
N LEU A 433 34.76 25.90 27.95
CA LEU A 433 35.81 26.86 28.42
C LEU A 433 35.49 27.37 29.81
N THR A 434 36.52 27.53 30.58
CA THR A 434 36.50 28.18 31.91
C THR A 434 37.50 29.31 31.95
N ASN A 435 37.49 30.14 33.01
CA ASN A 435 38.49 31.15 33.24
C ASN A 435 39.91 30.59 33.52
N LYS A 436 40.02 29.26 33.69
CA LYS A 436 41.26 28.54 33.93
C LYS A 436 41.82 27.84 32.70
N THR A 437 41.06 27.81 31.59
CA THR A 437 41.47 27.16 30.33
C THR A 437 42.70 27.83 29.76
N LYS A 438 43.78 27.07 29.55
CA LYS A 438 45.05 27.52 29.01
C LYS A 438 45.25 27.10 27.55
N LYS A 439 44.74 25.96 27.17
CA LYS A 439 44.82 25.43 25.79
C LYS A 439 43.43 25.28 25.17
N PHE A 440 43.31 25.67 23.93
CA PHE A 440 42.06 25.73 23.20
C PHE A 440 42.09 24.75 22.04
N MET A 441 41.12 23.82 21.98
CA MET A 441 40.90 22.98 20.82
C MET A 441 39.86 23.63 19.94
N ILE A 442 40.21 23.99 18.73
CA ILE A 442 39.34 24.57 17.72
C ILE A 442 38.93 23.48 16.72
N ILE A 443 37.65 23.27 16.50
CA ILE A 443 37.11 22.36 15.49
C ILE A 443 36.19 23.14 14.60
N LYS A 444 36.44 23.13 13.29
CA LYS A 444 35.58 23.70 12.25
C LYS A 444 35.07 22.58 11.36
N SER A 445 33.80 22.60 11.07
CA SER A 445 33.18 21.72 10.09
C SER A 445 32.49 22.56 9.01
N GLU A 446 32.80 22.28 7.77
CA GLU A 446 32.26 22.95 6.61
C GLU A 446 31.58 21.89 5.74
N CYS A 447 30.29 22.01 5.54
CA CYS A 447 29.58 21.14 4.59
C CYS A 447 29.71 21.74 3.19
N ASP A 448 30.20 20.99 2.21
CA ASP A 448 30.17 21.43 0.82
C ASP A 448 28.72 21.73 0.43
N LYS A 449 28.40 22.99 0.21
CA LYS A 449 27.08 23.45 -0.25
C LYS A 449 26.90 23.26 -1.76
N ASN A 450 27.58 22.31 -2.37
CA ASN A 450 27.42 22.00 -3.78
C ASN A 450 26.50 20.80 -3.96
N ASP A 451 25.20 21.02 -3.82
CA ASP A 451 24.13 20.29 -4.50
C ASP A 451 22.85 21.14 -4.31
N GLU A 452 22.77 22.26 -5.07
CA GLU A 452 21.52 22.92 -5.42
C GLU A 452 20.78 22.15 -6.53
#